data_16f5e859470b8a5d49faccdabedbb9a2
#
_entry.id   16f5e859470b8a5d49faccdabedbb9a2
#
_cell.length_a   1.000
_cell.length_b   1.000
_cell.length_c   1.000
_cell.angle_alpha   90.00
_cell.angle_beta   90.00
_cell.angle_gamma   90.00
#
_symmetry.space_group_name_H-M   'P 1'
#
loop_
_entity.id
_entity.type
_entity.pdbx_description
1 polymer ?
#
loop_
_entity_poly.entity_id
_entity_poly.type
_entity_poly.pdbx_seq_one_letter_code
_entity_poly.pdbx_strand_id
1 'polypeptide(L)'
;MADGISSVDVQGTVTAEEWRARVDLAALYRLTALYGWDDMIFTHISMRVPGPDHHFLINPYGMFFEEMTASSLVKVDLEGNVVNQTDALVNPAGFTIHSAVHMAREDAKCVMHVHTDDGVAVSAQSHGLLPISQTGMIAMAGVAYHGYEGVALDLDERDRIVADMGEKSLLILRNHGTLACGESAGETFMRMFFLERACTMQVRALSAGRENLIECDDDLQDVVKGQSSPAGMKMLADMLAWPGLLRKLDREMPGYDT
;
A
#
# COMPACT_ATOMS: atom_id res chain seq x y z
N MET A 1 -30.37 -10.38 -2.18
CA MET A 1 -30.78 -9.80 -0.88
C MET A 1 -29.51 -9.52 -0.13
N ALA A 2 -29.07 -8.27 -0.18
CA ALA A 2 -27.94 -7.79 0.62
C ALA A 2 -28.54 -7.22 1.90
N ASP A 3 -28.91 -8.11 2.83
CA ASP A 3 -29.33 -7.70 4.16
C ASP A 3 -28.07 -7.47 5.01
N GLY A 4 -27.78 -6.19 5.21
CA GLY A 4 -27.30 -5.60 6.43
C GLY A 4 -26.21 -6.35 7.21
N ILE A 5 -24.94 -6.06 6.92
CA ILE A 5 -23.93 -6.08 7.98
C ILE A 5 -24.49 -5.13 9.05
N SER A 6 -24.92 -5.68 10.18
CA SER A 6 -25.44 -4.92 11.32
C SER A 6 -24.44 -3.82 11.64
N SER A 7 -24.84 -2.57 11.48
CA SER A 7 -24.03 -1.40 11.86
C SER A 7 -23.91 -1.37 13.40
N VAL A 8 -22.97 -2.14 13.93
CA VAL A 8 -22.47 -1.91 15.28
C VAL A 8 -21.86 -0.50 15.23
N ASP A 9 -22.24 0.37 16.17
CA ASP A 9 -21.56 1.66 16.33
C ASP A 9 -20.12 1.42 16.78
N VAL A 10 -19.25 1.14 15.79
CA VAL A 10 -17.84 0.85 16.03
C VAL A 10 -17.14 2.06 16.64
N GLN A 11 -17.53 3.29 16.22
CA GLN A 11 -16.92 4.52 16.72
C GLN A 11 -17.03 4.66 18.25
N GLY A 12 -18.17 4.30 18.82
CA GLY A 12 -18.40 4.36 20.26
C GLY A 12 -17.68 3.26 21.07
N THR A 13 -17.11 2.25 20.41
CA THR A 13 -16.49 1.08 21.07
C THR A 13 -14.96 1.06 20.99
N VAL A 14 -14.34 1.96 20.22
CA VAL A 14 -12.88 2.03 20.02
C VAL A 14 -12.29 3.33 20.55
N THR A 15 -10.97 3.39 20.71
CA THR A 15 -10.29 4.64 21.11
C THR A 15 -10.32 5.67 19.97
N ALA A 16 -10.15 6.95 20.30
CA ALA A 16 -10.09 8.00 19.30
C ALA A 16 -8.89 7.83 18.33
N GLU A 17 -7.81 7.23 18.79
CA GLU A 17 -6.63 6.89 17.99
C GLU A 17 -6.94 5.77 16.99
N GLU A 18 -7.61 4.70 17.44
CA GLU A 18 -8.05 3.61 16.55
C GLU A 18 -9.06 4.14 15.53
N TRP A 19 -10.01 4.98 15.96
CA TRP A 19 -10.99 5.54 15.02
C TRP A 19 -10.32 6.36 13.92
N ARG A 20 -9.32 7.19 14.25
CA ARG A 20 -8.54 7.92 13.24
C ARG A 20 -7.83 6.99 12.28
N ALA A 21 -7.20 5.93 12.78
CA ALA A 21 -6.56 4.92 11.93
C ALA A 21 -7.55 4.24 10.98
N ARG A 22 -8.78 3.98 11.44
CA ARG A 22 -9.86 3.42 10.61
C ARG A 22 -10.28 4.39 9.50
N VAL A 23 -10.48 5.66 9.84
CA VAL A 23 -10.83 6.70 8.86
C VAL A 23 -9.73 6.86 7.81
N ASP A 24 -8.47 6.94 8.23
CA ASP A 24 -7.34 7.07 7.32
C ASP A 24 -7.20 5.84 6.41
N LEU A 25 -7.40 4.64 6.94
CA LEU A 25 -7.33 3.41 6.15
C LEU A 25 -8.50 3.28 5.17
N ALA A 26 -9.72 3.60 5.58
CA ALA A 26 -10.88 3.61 4.68
C ALA A 26 -10.72 4.66 3.56
N ALA A 27 -10.20 5.84 3.89
CA ALA A 27 -9.85 6.85 2.89
C ALA A 27 -8.80 6.33 1.90
N LEU A 28 -7.78 5.62 2.38
CA LEU A 28 -6.73 5.03 1.54
C LEU A 28 -7.29 3.98 0.58
N TYR A 29 -8.20 3.12 1.02
CA TYR A 29 -8.91 2.17 0.16
C TYR A 29 -9.69 2.88 -0.96
N ARG A 30 -10.52 3.87 -0.60
CA ARG A 30 -11.31 4.62 -1.60
C ARG A 30 -10.43 5.42 -2.56
N LEU A 31 -9.31 5.98 -2.09
CA LEU A 31 -8.33 6.61 -2.97
C LEU A 31 -7.72 5.60 -3.94
N THR A 32 -7.44 4.39 -3.50
CA THR A 32 -6.93 3.32 -4.36
C THR A 32 -7.90 3.01 -5.49
N ALA A 33 -9.20 2.86 -5.18
CA ALA A 33 -10.26 2.71 -6.19
C ALA A 33 -10.38 3.95 -7.10
N LEU A 34 -10.35 5.15 -6.52
CA LEU A 34 -10.44 6.41 -7.28
C LEU A 34 -9.30 6.59 -8.29
N TYR A 35 -8.12 6.02 -8.01
CA TYR A 35 -6.97 6.02 -8.90
C TYR A 35 -6.94 4.81 -9.86
N GLY A 36 -7.91 3.88 -9.74
CA GLY A 36 -8.00 2.68 -10.58
C GLY A 36 -6.86 1.68 -10.29
N TRP A 37 -6.47 1.56 -9.02
CA TRP A 37 -5.42 0.64 -8.57
C TRP A 37 -5.96 -0.56 -7.81
N ASP A 38 -7.27 -0.65 -7.65
CA ASP A 38 -7.97 -1.79 -7.09
C ASP A 38 -8.00 -2.97 -8.09
N ASP A 39 -8.16 -4.17 -7.57
CA ASP A 39 -8.26 -5.41 -8.35
C ASP A 39 -9.47 -6.20 -7.84
N MET A 40 -10.68 -5.72 -8.13
CA MET A 40 -11.95 -6.26 -7.63
C MET A 40 -11.94 -6.41 -6.10
N ILE A 41 -12.01 -7.64 -5.59
CA ILE A 41 -11.94 -7.97 -4.16
C ILE A 41 -10.54 -8.41 -3.72
N PHE A 42 -9.61 -8.50 -4.67
CA PHE A 42 -8.23 -8.89 -4.43
C PHE A 42 -7.41 -7.68 -3.99
N THR A 43 -6.15 -7.92 -3.60
CA THR A 43 -5.28 -6.93 -2.96
C THR A 43 -5.80 -6.47 -1.59
N HIS A 44 -4.99 -5.74 -0.88
CA HIS A 44 -5.29 -5.36 0.50
C HIS A 44 -4.38 -4.23 0.95
N ILE A 45 -4.90 -3.46 1.89
CA ILE A 45 -4.15 -2.43 2.59
C ILE A 45 -4.37 -2.66 4.08
N SER A 46 -3.34 -2.54 4.88
CA SER A 46 -3.46 -2.70 6.33
C SER A 46 -2.85 -1.55 7.08
N MET A 47 -3.34 -1.31 8.28
CA MET A 47 -2.82 -0.29 9.17
C MET A 47 -2.75 -0.81 10.60
N ARG A 48 -1.61 -0.59 11.27
CA ARG A 48 -1.42 -0.93 12.67
C ARG A 48 -2.36 -0.11 13.54
N VAL A 49 -3.07 -0.76 14.45
CA VAL A 49 -3.86 -0.10 15.47
C VAL A 49 -2.91 0.51 16.51
N PRO A 50 -3.05 1.79 16.88
CA PRO A 50 -2.30 2.36 17.97
C PRO A 50 -2.56 1.62 19.28
N GLY A 51 -1.51 1.28 20.02
CA GLY A 51 -1.60 0.58 21.29
C GLY A 51 -0.59 -0.58 21.42
N PRO A 52 -0.57 -1.26 22.56
CA PRO A 52 0.43 -2.29 22.86
C PRO A 52 0.12 -3.66 22.26
N ASP A 53 -1.10 -3.90 21.76
CA ASP A 53 -1.58 -5.24 21.42
C ASP A 53 -1.16 -5.72 20.02
N HIS A 54 -0.45 -4.90 19.25
CA HIS A 54 0.04 -5.21 17.90
C HIS A 54 -1.06 -5.70 16.94
N HIS A 55 -2.28 -5.15 17.06
CA HIS A 55 -3.37 -5.43 16.13
C HIS A 55 -3.25 -4.61 14.84
N PHE A 56 -3.87 -5.08 13.75
CA PHE A 56 -4.00 -4.32 12.50
C PHE A 56 -5.44 -4.26 12.03
N LEU A 57 -5.72 -3.23 11.24
CA LEU A 57 -6.93 -3.08 10.46
C LEU A 57 -6.68 -3.54 9.04
N ILE A 58 -7.66 -4.23 8.45
CA ILE A 58 -7.63 -4.70 7.06
C ILE A 58 -9.06 -4.70 6.50
N ASN A 59 -9.22 -4.80 5.18
CA ASN A 59 -10.52 -4.87 4.55
C ASN A 59 -11.26 -6.19 4.82
N PRO A 60 -12.61 -6.17 4.91
CA PRO A 60 -13.41 -7.37 4.77
C PRO A 60 -13.19 -7.99 3.40
N TYR A 61 -12.92 -9.28 3.33
CA TYR A 61 -12.77 -9.99 2.06
C TYR A 61 -14.12 -10.09 1.35
N GLY A 62 -14.19 -9.62 0.12
CA GLY A 62 -15.40 -9.59 -0.69
C GLY A 62 -16.06 -8.22 -0.81
N MET A 63 -15.60 -7.18 -0.07
CA MET A 63 -16.01 -5.80 -0.29
C MET A 63 -15.08 -5.12 -1.30
N PHE A 64 -15.67 -4.31 -2.21
CA PHE A 64 -14.90 -3.46 -3.12
C PHE A 64 -14.30 -2.27 -2.35
N PHE A 65 -13.20 -1.75 -2.87
CA PHE A 65 -12.48 -0.67 -2.19
C PHE A 65 -13.28 0.64 -2.08
N GLU A 66 -14.15 0.93 -3.06
CA GLU A 66 -15.06 2.08 -3.00
C GLU A 66 -16.16 1.97 -1.94
N GLU A 67 -16.43 0.76 -1.43
CA GLU A 67 -17.43 0.52 -0.39
C GLU A 67 -16.88 0.71 1.03
N MET A 68 -15.53 0.79 1.19
CA MET A 68 -14.90 0.81 2.51
C MET A 68 -15.30 2.02 3.33
N THR A 69 -15.66 1.75 4.59
CA THR A 69 -15.89 2.76 5.63
C THR A 69 -15.03 2.45 6.86
N ALA A 70 -14.84 3.42 7.74
CA ALA A 70 -14.10 3.23 8.98
C ALA A 70 -14.70 2.11 9.84
N SER A 71 -16.02 1.98 9.85
CA SER A 71 -16.74 0.94 10.59
C SER A 71 -16.64 -0.44 9.95
N SER A 72 -16.48 -0.55 8.63
CA SER A 72 -16.41 -1.82 7.92
C SER A 72 -15.11 -2.60 8.14
N LEU A 73 -14.04 -1.93 8.54
CA LEU A 73 -12.71 -2.52 8.67
C LEU A 73 -12.65 -3.60 9.77
N VAL A 74 -11.96 -4.68 9.45
CA VAL A 74 -11.74 -5.81 10.35
C VAL A 74 -10.44 -5.59 11.13
N LYS A 75 -10.49 -5.85 12.45
CA LYS A 75 -9.31 -5.83 13.31
C LYS A 75 -8.83 -7.26 13.55
N VAL A 76 -7.53 -7.50 13.28
CA VAL A 76 -6.87 -8.80 13.42
C VAL A 76 -5.66 -8.72 14.33
N ASP A 77 -5.29 -9.84 14.95
CA ASP A 77 -4.04 -10.00 15.69
C ASP A 77 -2.86 -10.40 14.75
N LEU A 78 -1.69 -10.64 15.33
CA LEU A 78 -0.47 -11.07 14.61
C LEU A 78 -0.58 -12.45 13.97
N GLU A 79 -1.48 -13.29 14.46
CA GLU A 79 -1.78 -14.63 13.96
C GLU A 79 -2.87 -14.64 12.88
N GLY A 80 -3.53 -13.50 12.65
CA GLY A 80 -4.61 -13.34 11.66
C GLY A 80 -6.01 -13.65 12.20
N ASN A 81 -6.14 -13.83 13.51
CA ASN A 81 -7.46 -14.03 14.10
C ASN A 81 -8.22 -12.70 14.18
N VAL A 82 -9.49 -12.73 13.84
CA VAL A 82 -10.38 -11.56 13.99
C VAL A 82 -10.63 -11.30 15.47
N VAL A 83 -10.33 -10.08 15.93
CA VAL A 83 -10.45 -9.68 17.34
C VAL A 83 -11.57 -8.68 17.61
N ASN A 84 -12.26 -8.17 16.59
CA ASN A 84 -13.48 -7.38 16.75
C ASN A 84 -14.73 -8.23 16.44
N GLN A 85 -15.90 -7.79 16.90
CA GLN A 85 -17.16 -8.48 16.60
C GLN A 85 -17.56 -8.20 15.14
N THR A 86 -17.37 -9.21 14.28
CA THR A 86 -17.77 -9.17 12.86
C THR A 86 -17.85 -10.59 12.32
N ASP A 87 -18.73 -10.82 11.36
CA ASP A 87 -18.81 -12.05 10.57
C ASP A 87 -17.98 -11.97 9.28
N ALA A 88 -17.24 -10.88 9.08
CA ALA A 88 -16.44 -10.65 7.89
C ALA A 88 -15.24 -11.61 7.81
N LEU A 89 -14.95 -12.09 6.61
CA LEU A 89 -13.78 -12.90 6.33
C LEU A 89 -12.56 -12.00 6.04
N VAL A 90 -11.37 -12.51 6.29
CA VAL A 90 -10.09 -11.89 5.93
C VAL A 90 -9.39 -12.78 4.91
N ASN A 91 -8.74 -12.17 3.92
CA ASN A 91 -7.96 -12.90 2.91
C ASN A 91 -6.66 -13.45 3.52
N PRO A 92 -6.47 -14.80 3.57
CA PRO A 92 -5.25 -15.38 4.14
C PRO A 92 -3.95 -14.98 3.44
N ALA A 93 -3.97 -14.83 2.10
CA ALA A 93 -2.80 -14.42 1.32
C ALA A 93 -2.37 -12.99 1.68
N GLY A 94 -3.34 -12.08 1.87
CA GLY A 94 -3.09 -10.73 2.33
C GLY A 94 -2.44 -10.69 3.70
N PHE A 95 -2.87 -11.55 4.58
CA PHE A 95 -2.28 -11.64 5.91
C PHE A 95 -0.81 -12.04 5.87
N THR A 96 -0.40 -13.02 5.05
CA THR A 96 1.00 -13.48 4.95
C THR A 96 1.96 -12.35 4.62
N ILE A 97 1.70 -11.59 3.55
CA ILE A 97 2.58 -10.49 3.10
C ILE A 97 2.60 -9.35 4.12
N HIS A 98 1.41 -8.91 4.58
CA HIS A 98 1.31 -7.74 5.46
C HIS A 98 1.85 -8.00 6.86
N SER A 99 1.56 -9.18 7.44
CA SER A 99 2.09 -9.53 8.75
C SER A 99 3.62 -9.62 8.74
N ALA A 100 4.24 -10.13 7.65
CA ALA A 100 5.69 -10.13 7.51
C ALA A 100 6.29 -8.73 7.70
N VAL A 101 5.76 -7.76 6.97
CA VAL A 101 6.24 -6.36 7.03
C VAL A 101 5.94 -5.72 8.38
N HIS A 102 4.71 -5.86 8.90
CA HIS A 102 4.34 -5.29 10.20
C HIS A 102 5.12 -5.88 11.37
N MET A 103 5.43 -7.17 11.36
CA MET A 103 6.19 -7.82 12.43
C MET A 103 7.66 -7.39 12.43
N ALA A 104 8.26 -7.22 11.26
CA ALA A 104 9.67 -6.91 11.11
C ALA A 104 9.99 -5.40 11.26
N ARG A 105 9.00 -4.51 11.01
CA ARG A 105 9.23 -3.08 10.84
C ARG A 105 8.27 -2.25 11.70
N GLU A 106 8.79 -1.65 12.77
CA GLU A 106 8.02 -0.73 13.63
C GLU A 106 7.56 0.55 12.90
N ASP A 107 8.31 0.99 11.93
CA ASP A 107 8.01 2.15 11.08
C ASP A 107 7.00 1.85 9.95
N ALA A 108 6.76 0.58 9.63
CA ALA A 108 5.73 0.16 8.68
C ALA A 108 4.36 0.08 9.38
N LYS A 109 3.80 1.25 9.74
CA LYS A 109 2.47 1.32 10.38
C LYS A 109 1.32 1.16 9.38
N CYS A 110 1.55 1.48 8.12
CA CYS A 110 0.63 1.26 7.01
C CYS A 110 1.36 0.49 5.91
N VAL A 111 0.71 -0.53 5.36
CA VAL A 111 1.22 -1.36 4.25
C VAL A 111 0.13 -1.42 3.17
N MET A 112 0.52 -1.11 1.95
CA MET A 112 -0.36 -1.10 0.77
C MET A 112 0.22 -2.00 -0.31
N HIS A 113 -0.57 -2.94 -0.82
CA HIS A 113 -0.21 -3.85 -1.90
C HIS A 113 -1.27 -3.79 -3.00
N VAL A 114 -0.83 -3.64 -4.25
CA VAL A 114 -1.72 -3.50 -5.42
C VAL A 114 -1.22 -4.31 -6.62
N HIS A 115 -2.13 -4.66 -7.53
CA HIS A 115 -1.89 -5.41 -8.77
C HIS A 115 -2.23 -4.57 -10.01
N THR A 116 -1.74 -3.35 -10.10
CA THR A 116 -1.99 -2.53 -11.29
C THR A 116 -1.37 -3.16 -12.52
N ASP A 117 -1.98 -2.99 -13.70
CA ASP A 117 -1.45 -3.52 -14.97
C ASP A 117 0.01 -3.10 -15.22
N ASP A 118 0.32 -1.81 -15.00
CA ASP A 118 1.67 -1.27 -15.22
C ASP A 118 2.65 -1.76 -14.14
N GLY A 119 2.21 -1.87 -12.88
CA GLY A 119 3.01 -2.40 -11.78
C GLY A 119 3.38 -3.86 -12.01
N VAL A 120 2.39 -4.68 -12.36
CA VAL A 120 2.60 -6.11 -12.71
C VAL A 120 3.50 -6.22 -13.96
N ALA A 121 3.27 -5.40 -14.99
CA ALA A 121 4.10 -5.42 -16.19
C ALA A 121 5.57 -5.12 -15.89
N VAL A 122 5.86 -4.13 -15.02
CA VAL A 122 7.24 -3.83 -14.60
C VAL A 122 7.80 -4.91 -13.69
N SER A 123 6.97 -5.52 -12.83
CA SER A 123 7.40 -6.63 -11.96
C SER A 123 7.91 -7.83 -12.75
N ALA A 124 7.38 -8.04 -13.96
CA ALA A 124 7.78 -9.11 -14.87
C ALA A 124 9.01 -8.78 -15.73
N GLN A 125 9.51 -7.53 -15.70
CA GLN A 125 10.69 -7.13 -16.48
C GLN A 125 11.98 -7.47 -15.72
N SER A 126 12.89 -8.17 -16.34
CA SER A 126 14.13 -8.65 -15.72
C SER A 126 15.01 -7.52 -15.14
N HIS A 127 14.99 -6.34 -15.77
CA HIS A 127 15.77 -5.18 -15.34
C HIS A 127 15.12 -4.37 -14.20
N GLY A 128 13.82 -4.61 -13.88
CA GLY A 128 13.10 -3.81 -12.90
C GLY A 128 12.83 -2.37 -13.34
N LEU A 129 12.83 -1.42 -12.42
CA LEU A 129 12.68 0.01 -12.72
C LEU A 129 13.93 0.57 -13.44
N LEU A 130 13.68 1.44 -14.40
CA LEU A 130 14.71 2.14 -15.18
C LEU A 130 14.78 3.62 -14.77
N PRO A 131 15.98 4.24 -14.79
CA PRO A 131 16.18 5.65 -14.44
C PRO A 131 15.81 6.59 -15.60
N ILE A 132 14.60 6.47 -16.13
CA ILE A 132 14.11 7.20 -17.31
C ILE A 132 13.21 8.39 -16.98
N SER A 133 12.98 8.63 -15.69
CA SER A 133 12.18 9.76 -15.24
C SER A 133 12.55 10.17 -13.82
N GLN A 134 12.35 11.45 -13.48
CA GLN A 134 12.53 11.94 -12.10
C GLN A 134 11.69 11.11 -11.09
N THR A 135 10.43 10.80 -11.44
CA THR A 135 9.53 9.97 -10.63
C THR A 135 10.11 8.58 -10.42
N GLY A 136 10.66 7.97 -11.50
CA GLY A 136 11.33 6.67 -11.43
C GLY A 136 12.54 6.69 -10.50
N MET A 137 13.42 7.69 -10.62
CA MET A 137 14.59 7.81 -9.76
C MET A 137 14.24 8.02 -8.28
N ILE A 138 13.16 8.78 -7.98
CA ILE A 138 12.64 8.92 -6.61
C ILE A 138 12.19 7.55 -6.06
N ALA A 139 11.42 6.77 -6.84
CA ALA A 139 10.97 5.45 -6.43
C ALA A 139 12.14 4.47 -6.28
N MET A 140 13.10 4.48 -7.21
CA MET A 140 14.28 3.60 -7.19
C MET A 140 15.13 3.75 -5.92
N ALA A 141 15.16 4.93 -5.31
CA ALA A 141 15.90 5.14 -4.06
C ALA A 141 15.38 4.26 -2.90
N GLY A 142 14.09 3.93 -2.91
CA GLY A 142 13.41 3.16 -1.86
C GLY A 142 12.94 1.77 -2.26
N VAL A 143 13.21 1.28 -3.49
CA VAL A 143 12.69 0.02 -3.99
C VAL A 143 13.62 -1.16 -3.69
N ALA A 144 13.00 -2.30 -3.34
CA ALA A 144 13.60 -3.63 -3.32
C ALA A 144 12.80 -4.57 -4.22
N TYR A 145 13.29 -5.79 -4.42
CA TYR A 145 12.63 -6.80 -5.25
C TYR A 145 12.59 -8.13 -4.51
N HIS A 146 11.44 -8.81 -4.59
CA HIS A 146 11.25 -10.15 -4.06
C HIS A 146 10.88 -11.12 -5.19
N GLY A 147 11.48 -12.32 -5.20
CA GLY A 147 11.21 -13.36 -6.19
C GLY A 147 9.79 -13.91 -6.09
N TYR A 148 9.23 -14.41 -7.21
CA TYR A 148 7.90 -15.03 -7.19
C TYR A 148 7.98 -16.45 -6.65
N GLU A 149 7.23 -16.73 -5.59
CA GLU A 149 7.20 -18.05 -4.93
C GLU A 149 5.80 -18.72 -5.02
N GLY A 150 4.88 -18.14 -5.79
CA GLY A 150 3.49 -18.63 -5.94
C GLY A 150 2.49 -17.70 -5.26
N VAL A 151 1.29 -18.23 -4.97
CA VAL A 151 0.31 -17.49 -4.17
C VAL A 151 0.81 -17.48 -2.71
N ALA A 152 0.93 -16.29 -2.10
CA ALA A 152 1.52 -16.07 -0.77
C ALA A 152 0.69 -16.71 0.37
N LEU A 153 0.67 -18.03 0.42
CA LEU A 153 0.01 -18.83 1.46
C LEU A 153 1.02 -19.50 2.40
N ASP A 154 2.29 -19.54 2.01
CA ASP A 154 3.37 -20.13 2.81
C ASP A 154 3.89 -19.10 3.82
N LEU A 155 3.76 -19.40 5.10
CA LEU A 155 4.24 -18.52 6.17
C LEU A 155 5.76 -18.41 6.22
N ASP A 156 6.50 -19.40 5.68
CA ASP A 156 7.96 -19.35 5.61
C ASP A 156 8.47 -18.31 4.58
N GLU A 157 7.62 -17.86 3.65
CA GLU A 157 7.94 -16.77 2.73
C GLU A 157 8.14 -15.43 3.45
N ARG A 158 7.55 -15.25 4.65
CA ARG A 158 7.66 -14.02 5.45
C ARG A 158 9.11 -13.61 5.70
N ASP A 159 9.95 -14.53 6.13
CA ASP A 159 11.34 -14.24 6.44
C ASP A 159 12.14 -13.80 5.20
N ARG A 160 11.79 -14.36 4.03
CA ARG A 160 12.41 -14.01 2.74
C ARG A 160 11.95 -12.65 2.25
N ILE A 161 10.64 -12.32 2.37
CA ILE A 161 10.10 -10.99 2.06
C ILE A 161 10.81 -9.92 2.92
N VAL A 162 10.94 -10.18 4.22
CA VAL A 162 11.61 -9.26 5.16
C VAL A 162 13.08 -9.08 4.80
N ALA A 163 13.79 -10.17 4.50
CA ALA A 163 15.20 -10.14 4.13
C ALA A 163 15.43 -9.34 2.83
N ASP A 164 14.59 -9.57 1.82
CA ASP A 164 14.69 -8.88 0.53
C ASP A 164 14.31 -7.40 0.62
N MET A 165 13.29 -7.07 1.42
CA MET A 165 12.85 -5.70 1.62
C MET A 165 13.86 -4.87 2.42
N GLY A 166 14.47 -5.45 3.46
CA GLY A 166 15.40 -4.76 4.35
C GLY A 166 14.81 -3.45 4.89
N GLU A 167 15.56 -2.36 4.78
CA GLU A 167 15.12 -1.02 5.20
C GLU A 167 14.35 -0.25 4.11
N LYS A 168 14.11 -0.87 2.97
CA LYS A 168 13.38 -0.22 1.87
C LYS A 168 11.90 -0.09 2.18
N SER A 169 11.27 0.91 1.61
CA SER A 169 9.86 1.22 1.83
C SER A 169 8.96 0.87 0.65
N LEU A 170 9.55 0.41 -0.44
CA LEU A 170 8.88 -0.06 -1.65
C LEU A 170 9.40 -1.45 -1.98
N LEU A 171 8.51 -2.34 -2.41
CA LEU A 171 8.86 -3.67 -2.87
C LEU A 171 8.14 -3.98 -4.18
N ILE A 172 8.88 -4.45 -5.16
CA ILE A 172 8.33 -5.05 -6.37
C ILE A 172 8.37 -6.57 -6.18
N LEU A 173 7.20 -7.17 -6.05
CA LEU A 173 7.00 -8.61 -6.02
C LEU A 173 7.03 -9.11 -7.47
N ARG A 174 8.06 -9.86 -7.84
CA ARG A 174 8.26 -10.32 -9.23
C ARG A 174 7.05 -11.10 -9.74
N ASN A 175 6.59 -10.78 -10.95
CA ASN A 175 5.43 -11.41 -11.61
C ASN A 175 4.13 -11.35 -10.80
N HIS A 176 4.02 -10.39 -9.84
CA HIS A 176 2.89 -10.34 -8.93
C HIS A 176 2.31 -8.93 -8.80
N GLY A 177 3.09 -7.96 -8.29
CA GLY A 177 2.60 -6.61 -8.07
C GLY A 177 3.57 -5.74 -7.30
N THR A 178 3.05 -4.68 -6.69
CA THR A 178 3.83 -3.66 -5.97
C THR A 178 3.36 -3.53 -4.53
N LEU A 179 4.28 -3.16 -3.64
CA LEU A 179 4.00 -2.91 -2.24
C LEU A 179 4.71 -1.64 -1.78
N ALA A 180 4.04 -0.86 -0.96
CA ALA A 180 4.59 0.29 -0.24
C ALA A 180 4.27 0.21 1.24
N CYS A 181 5.18 0.68 2.09
CA CYS A 181 4.92 0.85 3.52
C CYS A 181 5.36 2.23 4.02
N GLY A 182 4.78 2.67 5.13
CA GLY A 182 5.09 3.95 5.76
C GLY A 182 4.49 4.09 7.16
N GLU A 183 4.81 5.19 7.82
CA GLU A 183 4.30 5.49 9.16
C GLU A 183 2.86 6.05 9.17
N SER A 184 2.34 6.43 7.99
CA SER A 184 1.00 6.99 7.84
C SER A 184 0.36 6.55 6.51
N ALA A 185 -0.96 6.67 6.41
CA ALA A 185 -1.69 6.45 5.15
C ALA A 185 -1.21 7.41 4.05
N GLY A 186 -0.99 8.68 4.39
CA GLY A 186 -0.53 9.69 3.44
C GLY A 186 0.85 9.39 2.89
N GLU A 187 1.79 9.00 3.74
CA GLU A 187 3.14 8.62 3.32
C GLU A 187 3.11 7.36 2.44
N THR A 188 2.36 6.34 2.86
CA THR A 188 2.24 5.08 2.12
C THR A 188 1.62 5.31 0.73
N PHE A 189 0.53 6.10 0.67
CA PHE A 189 -0.08 6.46 -0.61
C PHE A 189 0.88 7.22 -1.52
N MET A 190 1.61 8.20 -0.99
CA MET A 190 2.55 8.97 -1.81
C MET A 190 3.70 8.12 -2.34
N ARG A 191 4.23 7.20 -1.55
CA ARG A 191 5.23 6.22 -1.98
C ARG A 191 4.70 5.33 -3.09
N MET A 192 3.50 4.78 -2.92
CA MET A 192 2.83 3.99 -3.96
C MET A 192 2.57 4.83 -5.21
N PHE A 193 2.14 6.09 -5.06
CA PHE A 193 1.91 6.99 -6.19
C PHE A 193 3.18 7.19 -7.04
N PHE A 194 4.33 7.38 -6.43
CA PHE A 194 5.60 7.49 -7.16
C PHE A 194 5.96 6.19 -7.86
N LEU A 195 5.78 5.04 -7.21
CA LEU A 195 6.08 3.73 -7.77
C LEU A 195 5.18 3.42 -8.98
N GLU A 196 3.86 3.56 -8.83
CA GLU A 196 2.89 3.30 -9.90
C GLU A 196 3.06 4.27 -11.08
N ARG A 197 3.33 5.55 -10.80
CA ARG A 197 3.65 6.52 -11.85
C ARG A 197 4.95 6.17 -12.59
N ALA A 198 5.97 5.67 -11.88
CA ALA A 198 7.21 5.19 -12.50
C ALA A 198 6.94 3.99 -13.41
N CYS A 199 6.16 3.01 -12.95
CA CYS A 199 5.76 1.85 -13.74
C CYS A 199 5.01 2.26 -15.02
N THR A 200 3.99 3.13 -14.87
CA THR A 200 3.23 3.64 -16.02
C THR A 200 4.11 4.36 -17.05
N MET A 201 5.02 5.24 -16.60
CA MET A 201 5.92 5.94 -17.49
C MET A 201 6.86 4.97 -18.20
N GLN A 202 7.38 3.96 -17.49
CA GLN A 202 8.28 2.96 -18.05
C GLN A 202 7.61 2.10 -19.12
N VAL A 203 6.42 1.56 -18.84
CA VAL A 203 5.66 0.74 -19.80
C VAL A 203 5.39 1.54 -21.07
N ARG A 204 4.98 2.80 -20.96
CA ARG A 204 4.73 3.68 -22.10
C ARG A 204 6.01 4.02 -22.85
N ALA A 205 7.10 4.34 -22.18
CA ALA A 205 8.37 4.69 -22.81
C ALA A 205 8.97 3.48 -23.56
N LEU A 206 8.89 2.27 -23.00
CA LEU A 206 9.39 1.04 -23.62
C LEU A 206 8.67 0.67 -24.93
N SER A 207 7.51 1.25 -25.22
CA SER A 207 6.84 1.07 -26.51
C SER A 207 7.65 1.59 -27.70
N ALA A 208 8.60 2.50 -27.46
CA ALA A 208 9.53 2.99 -28.46
C ALA A 208 10.77 2.09 -28.67
N GLY A 209 10.91 1.03 -27.88
CA GLY A 209 12.12 0.19 -27.80
C GLY A 209 13.12 0.74 -26.78
N ARG A 210 13.70 -0.13 -25.97
CA ARG A 210 14.63 0.27 -24.90
C ARG A 210 15.86 1.00 -25.44
N GLU A 211 16.32 0.63 -26.62
CA GLU A 211 17.48 1.22 -27.32
C GLU A 211 17.27 2.70 -27.69
N ASN A 212 16.03 3.18 -27.66
CA ASN A 212 15.67 4.56 -27.93
C ASN A 212 15.42 5.38 -26.66
N LEU A 213 15.59 4.81 -25.47
CA LEU A 213 15.39 5.53 -24.20
C LEU A 213 16.66 6.27 -23.81
N ILE A 214 16.48 7.41 -23.15
CA ILE A 214 17.55 8.12 -22.45
C ILE A 214 17.44 7.73 -20.96
N GLU A 215 18.38 6.89 -20.51
CA GLU A 215 18.54 6.55 -19.10
C GLU A 215 19.47 7.60 -18.45
N CYS A 216 19.11 8.06 -17.24
CA CYS A 216 19.96 8.96 -16.46
C CYS A 216 21.14 8.19 -15.87
N ASP A 217 22.31 8.81 -15.85
CA ASP A 217 23.50 8.24 -15.25
C ASP A 217 23.40 8.17 -13.70
N ASP A 218 24.32 7.42 -13.08
CA ASP A 218 24.33 7.18 -11.65
C ASP A 218 24.52 8.47 -10.84
N ASP A 219 25.29 9.43 -11.33
CA ASP A 219 25.53 10.72 -10.65
C ASP A 219 24.23 11.51 -10.51
N LEU A 220 23.39 11.53 -11.55
CA LEU A 220 22.09 12.19 -11.51
C LEU A 220 21.08 11.44 -10.63
N GLN A 221 21.14 10.11 -10.61
CA GLN A 221 20.33 9.29 -9.71
C GLN A 221 20.67 9.60 -8.24
N ASP A 222 21.96 9.73 -7.90
CA ASP A 222 22.40 10.09 -6.55
C ASP A 222 21.99 11.52 -6.17
N VAL A 223 22.00 12.46 -7.08
CA VAL A 223 21.47 13.82 -6.86
C VAL A 223 19.99 13.76 -6.50
N VAL A 224 19.17 13.05 -7.29
CA VAL A 224 17.73 12.92 -7.02
C VAL A 224 17.45 12.23 -5.70
N LYS A 225 18.20 11.17 -5.37
CA LYS A 225 18.13 10.49 -4.08
C LYS A 225 18.43 11.44 -2.92
N GLY A 226 19.45 12.29 -3.04
CA GLY A 226 19.78 13.29 -2.01
C GLY A 226 18.69 14.37 -1.85
N GLN A 227 18.00 14.74 -2.93
CA GLN A 227 16.93 15.74 -2.95
C GLN A 227 15.59 15.19 -2.43
N SER A 228 15.39 13.88 -2.44
CA SER A 228 14.17 13.18 -2.01
C SER A 228 14.37 12.48 -0.66
N SER A 229 14.82 13.23 0.35
CA SER A 229 15.03 12.67 1.68
C SER A 229 13.73 12.09 2.27
N PRO A 230 13.78 10.92 2.96
CA PRO A 230 12.59 10.29 3.53
C PRO A 230 11.77 11.24 4.42
N ALA A 231 12.44 12.01 5.28
CA ALA A 231 11.77 12.97 6.17
C ALA A 231 11.06 14.10 5.41
N GLY A 232 11.69 14.63 4.34
CA GLY A 232 11.09 15.66 3.49
C GLY A 232 9.88 15.12 2.73
N MET A 233 10.00 13.92 2.19
CA MET A 233 8.90 13.25 1.47
C MET A 233 7.73 12.93 2.39
N LYS A 234 8.00 12.46 3.62
CA LYS A 234 6.96 12.25 4.64
C LYS A 234 6.24 13.54 5.01
N MET A 235 6.98 14.63 5.24
CA MET A 235 6.38 15.92 5.53
C MET A 235 5.47 16.42 4.40
N LEU A 236 5.91 16.29 3.14
CA LEU A 236 5.09 16.65 1.98
C LEU A 236 3.82 15.78 1.90
N ALA A 237 3.95 14.48 2.17
CA ALA A 237 2.83 13.56 2.18
C ALA A 237 1.80 13.94 3.24
N ASP A 238 2.21 14.02 4.49
CA ASP A 238 1.29 14.16 5.62
C ASP A 238 0.70 15.58 5.72
N MET A 239 1.49 16.63 5.44
CA MET A 239 1.03 18.02 5.64
C MET A 239 0.38 18.64 4.40
N LEU A 240 0.69 18.18 3.20
CA LEU A 240 0.22 18.81 1.97
C LEU A 240 -0.60 17.86 1.09
N ALA A 241 -0.06 16.69 0.74
CA ALA A 241 -0.72 15.78 -0.18
C ALA A 241 -1.95 15.11 0.45
N TRP A 242 -1.81 14.53 1.65
CA TRP A 242 -2.89 13.81 2.31
C TRP A 242 -4.12 14.68 2.58
N PRO A 243 -4.04 15.87 3.17
CA PRO A 243 -5.20 16.75 3.30
C PRO A 243 -5.82 17.16 1.96
N GLY A 244 -5.01 17.26 0.90
CA GLY A 244 -5.49 17.51 -0.45
C GLY A 244 -6.28 16.34 -1.03
N LEU A 245 -5.79 15.13 -0.81
CA LEU A 245 -6.44 13.87 -1.23
C LEU A 245 -7.74 13.64 -0.48
N LEU A 246 -7.79 13.91 0.83
CA LEU A 246 -9.04 13.83 1.61
C LEU A 246 -10.10 14.80 1.06
N ARG A 247 -9.74 16.06 0.80
CA ARG A 247 -10.67 17.02 0.17
C ARG A 247 -11.12 16.60 -1.23
N LYS A 248 -10.29 15.88 -1.98
CA LYS A 248 -10.67 15.28 -3.27
C LYS A 248 -11.68 14.16 -3.02
N LEU A 249 -11.40 13.28 -2.06
CA LEU A 249 -12.25 12.15 -1.71
C LEU A 249 -13.63 12.61 -1.19
N ASP A 250 -13.67 13.65 -0.35
CA ASP A 250 -14.91 14.27 0.14
C ASP A 250 -15.85 14.72 -0.99
N ARG A 251 -15.30 15.12 -2.13
CA ARG A 251 -16.09 15.55 -3.29
C ARG A 251 -16.46 14.41 -4.23
N GLU A 252 -15.58 13.42 -4.41
CA GLU A 252 -15.72 12.43 -5.47
C GLU A 252 -16.23 11.08 -4.95
N MET A 253 -15.89 10.72 -3.70
CA MET A 253 -16.26 9.43 -3.09
C MET A 253 -16.43 9.55 -1.56
N PRO A 254 -17.38 10.35 -1.06
CA PRO A 254 -17.57 10.61 0.38
C PRO A 254 -18.04 9.38 1.17
N GLY A 255 -18.02 9.46 2.52
CA GLY A 255 -18.59 8.45 3.43
C GLY A 255 -17.58 7.38 3.89
N TYR A 256 -16.28 7.61 3.69
CA TYR A 256 -15.23 6.73 4.23
C TYR A 256 -15.09 6.84 5.76
N ASP A 257 -15.53 7.93 6.34
CA ASP A 257 -15.40 8.33 7.75
C ASP A 257 -16.57 7.86 8.65
N THR A 258 -17.43 6.97 8.14
CA THR A 258 -18.60 6.44 8.85
C THR A 258 -18.38 5.02 9.36
#